data_eb503c2a9503041aa7d9ab0a2e2ecc74
#
_entry.id   eb503c2a9503041aa7d9ab0a2e2ecc74
#
_cell.length_a   1.000
_cell.length_b   1.000
_cell.length_c   1.000
_cell.angle_alpha   90.00
_cell.angle_beta   90.00
_cell.angle_gamma   90.00
#
_symmetry.space_group_name_H-M   'P 1'
#
loop_
_entity.id
_entity.type
_entity.pdbx_description
1 polymer ?
#
loop_
_entity_poly.entity_id
_entity_poly.type
_entity_poly.pdbx_seq_one_letter_code
_entity_poly.pdbx_strand_id
1 'polypeptide(L)'
;MVEREINWEWTDSAVEMIPFGLLTGFYGKKEIRITKLAEEGFCFRSAEKFYGLEKSFRLCFYDLRQRRYREIPVIPVAWRTEQKTEFFTSYAVAVQQEDYRKAVRALFCQYDRYIRLKLEEDDSDLAEQMTGYPAKEDDLFADSFQEQMVEWFGTECMEREEIKQERVKQAGKDSEILQSDANRTEPELELDHPRAYTLFLQKSAEEFLEDYQERYPVFRDWLQGRNVNRFYIGNAFCHLLFPETEQLFALLEKAEKELLQVTFTFSYVREYQLVQTEELLKKLGQWCRKENRKLEIEINDWAMADMLKSDFPELIPCYGRLLNKRKKDPRMAYKKGNVKLLQENNLNAKFYLEYLEQEFGIRCFEWESCGY
;
A
#
# COMPACT_ATOMS: atom_id res chain seq x y z
N MET A 1 -25.25 44.16 21.71
CA MET A 1 -24.74 42.78 21.59
C MET A 1 -23.44 42.77 22.35
N VAL A 2 -23.36 42.03 23.45
CA VAL A 2 -22.12 41.86 24.20
C VAL A 2 -21.24 40.99 23.32
N GLU A 3 -20.13 41.52 22.80
CA GLU A 3 -19.08 40.72 22.20
C GLU A 3 -18.62 39.75 23.28
N ARG A 4 -18.99 38.50 23.19
CA ARG A 4 -18.45 37.45 24.04
C ARG A 4 -16.99 37.31 23.63
N GLU A 5 -16.10 37.68 24.54
CA GLU A 5 -14.67 37.35 24.39
C GLU A 5 -14.52 35.85 24.12
N ILE A 6 -13.94 35.52 22.99
CA ILE A 6 -13.72 34.12 22.63
C ILE A 6 -12.48 33.65 23.39
N ASN A 7 -12.68 32.63 24.22
CA ASN A 7 -11.58 31.97 24.88
C ASN A 7 -10.81 31.12 23.86
N TRP A 8 -9.52 31.35 23.71
CA TRP A 8 -8.62 30.62 22.83
C TRP A 8 -7.73 29.60 23.54
N GLU A 9 -7.88 29.40 24.87
CA GLU A 9 -7.07 28.47 25.64
C GLU A 9 -7.19 27.04 25.12
N TRP A 10 -8.31 26.70 24.46
CA TRP A 10 -8.51 25.39 23.85
C TRP A 10 -7.42 25.05 22.81
N THR A 11 -6.76 26.03 22.19
CA THR A 11 -5.69 25.77 21.20
C THR A 11 -4.48 25.06 21.80
N ASP A 12 -4.25 25.20 23.11
CA ASP A 12 -3.13 24.60 23.83
C ASP A 12 -3.43 23.14 24.26
N SER A 13 -4.74 22.83 24.46
CA SER A 13 -5.21 21.49 24.83
C SER A 13 -5.79 20.68 23.65
N ALA A 14 -5.81 21.26 22.46
CA ALA A 14 -6.36 20.62 21.27
C ALA A 14 -5.53 19.40 20.86
N VAL A 15 -6.20 18.36 20.36
CA VAL A 15 -5.54 17.16 19.85
C VAL A 15 -4.80 17.48 18.57
N GLU A 16 -3.52 17.17 18.55
CA GLU A 16 -2.63 17.31 17.41
C GLU A 16 -2.47 15.99 16.65
N MET A 17 -1.88 16.08 15.45
CA MET A 17 -1.47 14.91 14.66
C MET A 17 -2.59 13.91 14.31
N ILE A 18 -3.81 14.42 14.11
CA ILE A 18 -4.92 13.57 13.65
C ILE A 18 -4.54 12.95 12.29
N PRO A 19 -4.68 11.62 12.13
CA PRO A 19 -4.44 10.97 10.86
C PRO A 19 -5.24 11.61 9.71
N PHE A 20 -4.56 11.95 8.64
CA PHE A 20 -5.17 12.68 7.53
C PHE A 20 -6.36 11.96 6.92
N GLY A 21 -6.34 10.62 6.93
CA GLY A 21 -7.46 9.81 6.44
C GLY A 21 -8.72 9.89 7.31
N LEU A 22 -8.61 10.31 8.58
CA LEU A 22 -9.76 10.43 9.48
C LEU A 22 -10.45 11.79 9.42
N LEU A 23 -9.71 12.83 9.06
CA LEU A 23 -10.24 14.19 8.97
C LEU A 23 -9.57 14.98 7.85
N THR A 24 -10.35 15.54 6.97
CA THR A 24 -9.91 16.53 6.00
C THR A 24 -10.84 17.75 6.01
N GLY A 25 -10.37 18.87 5.53
CA GLY A 25 -11.14 20.10 5.50
C GLY A 25 -11.02 20.82 4.17
N PHE A 26 -12.07 21.58 3.86
CA PHE A 26 -12.12 22.44 2.69
C PHE A 26 -12.59 23.84 3.09
N TYR A 27 -11.93 24.84 2.53
CA TYR A 27 -12.39 26.23 2.54
C TYR A 27 -12.76 26.63 1.10
N GLY A 28 -14.04 26.74 0.84
CA GLY A 28 -14.54 26.82 -0.52
C GLY A 28 -14.19 25.56 -1.33
N LYS A 29 -13.39 25.72 -2.39
CA LYS A 29 -12.90 24.60 -3.23
C LYS A 29 -11.50 24.12 -2.84
N LYS A 30 -10.85 24.77 -1.89
CA LYS A 30 -9.47 24.49 -1.49
C LYS A 30 -9.43 23.54 -0.33
N GLU A 31 -8.65 22.50 -0.44
CA GLU A 31 -8.36 21.61 0.67
C GLU A 31 -7.39 22.31 1.64
N ILE A 32 -7.67 22.17 2.93
CA ILE A 32 -6.87 22.69 4.02
C ILE A 32 -6.40 21.55 4.91
N ARG A 33 -5.23 21.69 5.48
CA ARG A 33 -4.72 20.70 6.43
C ARG A 33 -5.08 21.09 7.86
N ILE A 34 -5.95 20.30 8.48
CA ILE A 34 -6.25 20.42 9.91
C ILE A 34 -5.03 19.97 10.70
N THR A 35 -4.56 20.78 11.63
CA THR A 35 -3.37 20.52 12.45
C THR A 35 -3.71 20.27 13.89
N LYS A 36 -4.77 20.89 14.41
CA LYS A 36 -5.28 20.70 15.78
C LYS A 36 -6.81 20.63 15.74
N LEU A 37 -7.38 19.87 16.66
CA LEU A 37 -8.84 19.69 16.76
C LEU A 37 -9.28 19.69 18.23
N ALA A 38 -10.34 20.43 18.52
CA ALA A 38 -11.04 20.49 19.78
C ALA A 38 -12.55 20.65 19.56
N GLU A 39 -13.36 20.48 20.59
CA GLU A 39 -14.81 20.70 20.52
C GLU A 39 -15.17 22.17 20.30
N GLU A 40 -14.29 23.08 20.71
CA GLU A 40 -14.44 24.52 20.61
C GLU A 40 -13.97 25.06 19.25
N GLY A 41 -13.19 24.27 18.49
CA GLY A 41 -12.64 24.70 17.21
C GLY A 41 -11.55 23.82 16.64
N PHE A 42 -10.90 24.33 15.62
CA PHE A 42 -9.80 23.64 14.96
C PHE A 42 -8.74 24.62 14.48
N CYS A 43 -7.50 24.13 14.37
CA CYS A 43 -6.44 24.85 13.68
C CYS A 43 -6.16 24.21 12.34
N PHE A 44 -5.84 25.03 11.36
CA PHE A 44 -5.42 24.57 10.05
C PHE A 44 -4.26 25.41 9.52
N ARG A 45 -3.53 24.87 8.57
CA ARG A 45 -2.49 25.60 7.86
C ARG A 45 -2.75 25.62 6.36
N SER A 46 -2.34 26.73 5.73
CA SER A 46 -2.40 26.92 4.29
C SER A 46 -1.17 27.65 3.79
N ALA A 47 -0.69 27.28 2.60
CA ALA A 47 0.36 28.01 1.90
C ALA A 47 -0.15 29.37 1.39
N GLU A 48 -1.46 29.49 1.17
CA GLU A 48 -2.09 30.74 0.77
C GLU A 48 -2.54 31.54 1.98
N LYS A 49 -2.41 32.86 1.89
CA LYS A 49 -2.91 33.78 2.90
C LYS A 49 -4.40 34.04 2.69
N PHE A 50 -5.15 33.96 3.78
CA PHE A 50 -6.55 34.37 3.82
C PHE A 50 -6.62 35.74 4.49
N TYR A 51 -7.31 36.67 3.86
CA TYR A 51 -7.51 38.04 4.39
C TYR A 51 -8.87 38.22 5.07
N GLY A 52 -9.71 37.22 4.94
CA GLY A 52 -11.02 37.12 5.61
C GLY A 52 -11.55 35.70 5.46
N LEU A 53 -12.21 35.18 6.49
CA LEU A 53 -12.86 33.86 6.48
C LEU A 53 -14.39 34.05 6.46
N GLU A 54 -14.88 34.64 5.38
CA GLU A 54 -16.32 34.89 5.19
C GLU A 54 -17.10 33.64 4.73
N LYS A 55 -16.39 32.61 4.26
CA LYS A 55 -17.00 31.39 3.75
C LYS A 55 -17.04 30.29 4.82
N SER A 56 -18.05 29.43 4.72
CA SER A 56 -18.12 28.24 5.53
C SER A 56 -16.99 27.25 5.18
N PHE A 57 -16.53 26.53 6.18
CA PHE A 57 -15.68 25.36 5.99
C PHE A 57 -16.55 24.12 5.74
N ARG A 58 -15.99 23.14 5.06
CA ARG A 58 -16.50 21.76 5.02
C ARG A 58 -15.46 20.86 5.67
N LEU A 59 -15.81 20.25 6.77
CA LEU A 59 -14.96 19.25 7.43
C LEU A 59 -15.52 17.86 7.13
N CYS A 60 -14.67 16.99 6.64
CA CYS A 60 -15.03 15.63 6.26
C CYS A 60 -14.43 14.67 7.30
N PHE A 61 -15.28 14.16 8.16
CA PHE A 61 -14.95 13.19 9.21
C PHE A 61 -15.18 11.79 8.67
N TYR A 62 -14.18 10.93 8.76
CA TYR A 62 -14.32 9.54 8.37
C TYR A 62 -15.03 8.76 9.46
N ASP A 63 -16.12 8.12 9.12
CA ASP A 63 -16.87 7.23 10.01
C ASP A 63 -16.38 5.80 9.79
N LEU A 64 -15.64 5.24 10.76
CA LEU A 64 -15.10 3.88 10.69
C LEU A 64 -16.19 2.80 10.62
N ARG A 65 -17.37 3.04 11.21
CA ARG A 65 -18.48 2.08 11.18
C ARG A 65 -19.18 2.04 9.83
N GLN A 66 -19.38 3.24 9.24
CA GLN A 66 -20.07 3.38 7.94
C GLN A 66 -19.11 3.37 6.76
N ARG A 67 -17.80 3.34 7.01
CA ARG A 67 -16.72 3.33 6.00
C ARG A 67 -16.85 4.47 4.97
N ARG A 68 -17.34 5.63 5.40
CA ARG A 68 -17.56 6.79 4.53
C ARG A 68 -17.28 8.09 5.25
N TYR A 69 -16.99 9.11 4.46
CA TYR A 69 -16.87 10.46 4.98
C TYR A 69 -18.23 11.07 5.24
N ARG A 70 -18.37 11.70 6.42
CA ARG A 70 -19.48 12.57 6.76
C ARG A 70 -19.02 14.01 6.65
N GLU A 71 -19.68 14.78 5.79
CA GLU A 71 -19.39 16.21 5.63
C GLU A 71 -20.18 17.03 6.67
N ILE A 72 -19.48 17.93 7.35
CA ILE A 72 -20.04 18.88 8.30
C ILE A 72 -19.72 20.28 7.79
N PRO A 73 -20.73 21.07 7.39
CA PRO A 73 -20.53 22.48 7.11
C PRO A 73 -20.30 23.23 8.41
N VAL A 74 -19.20 23.96 8.49
CA VAL A 74 -18.79 24.69 9.70
C VAL A 74 -18.74 26.18 9.41
N ILE A 75 -19.51 26.95 10.18
CA ILE A 75 -19.50 28.40 10.13
C ILE A 75 -18.64 28.91 11.30
N PRO A 76 -17.54 29.61 11.04
CA PRO A 76 -16.68 30.13 12.10
C PRO A 76 -17.41 31.22 12.89
N VAL A 77 -17.25 31.17 14.22
CA VAL A 77 -17.68 32.27 15.09
C VAL A 77 -16.63 33.37 15.14
N ALA A 78 -15.36 32.95 15.16
CA ALA A 78 -14.21 33.80 15.06
C ALA A 78 -13.02 33.03 14.52
N TRP A 79 -12.00 33.75 14.12
CA TRP A 79 -10.74 33.16 13.71
C TRP A 79 -9.58 34.12 14.02
N ARG A 80 -8.38 33.57 14.16
CA ARG A 80 -7.14 34.33 14.31
C ARG A 80 -5.98 33.64 13.59
N THR A 81 -4.92 34.41 13.30
CA THR A 81 -3.66 33.85 12.84
C THR A 81 -2.86 33.39 14.06
N GLU A 82 -2.45 32.12 14.07
CA GLU A 82 -1.62 31.53 15.12
C GLU A 82 -0.14 31.71 14.81
N GLN A 83 0.27 31.34 13.62
CA GLN A 83 1.67 31.36 13.21
C GLN A 83 1.77 31.74 11.74
N LYS A 84 2.81 32.49 11.43
CA LYS A 84 3.16 32.85 10.05
C LYS A 84 4.61 32.50 9.80
N THR A 85 4.83 31.67 8.78
CA THR A 85 6.15 31.30 8.29
C THR A 85 6.31 31.78 6.84
N GLU A 86 7.49 31.55 6.27
CA GLU A 86 7.74 31.81 4.86
C GLU A 86 6.87 30.91 3.94
N PHE A 87 6.63 29.66 4.36
CA PHE A 87 5.97 28.64 3.55
C PHE A 87 4.47 28.49 3.83
N PHE A 88 4.00 28.85 5.01
CA PHE A 88 2.59 28.70 5.37
C PHE A 88 2.16 29.67 6.48
N THR A 89 0.84 29.82 6.57
CA THR A 89 0.20 30.50 7.70
C THR A 89 -0.74 29.51 8.39
N SER A 90 -0.68 29.46 9.73
CA SER A 90 -1.58 28.69 10.57
C SER A 90 -2.68 29.60 11.13
N TYR A 91 -3.89 29.08 11.14
CA TYR A 91 -5.09 29.78 11.59
C TYR A 91 -5.80 28.94 12.65
N ALA A 92 -6.31 29.59 13.70
CA ALA A 92 -7.25 29.01 14.64
C ALA A 92 -8.67 29.50 14.32
N VAL A 93 -9.65 28.60 14.35
CA VAL A 93 -11.04 28.83 14.01
C VAL A 93 -11.91 28.37 15.18
N ALA A 94 -12.67 29.27 15.80
CA ALA A 94 -13.61 28.94 16.86
C ALA A 94 -14.97 28.55 16.28
N VAL A 95 -15.56 27.49 16.80
CA VAL A 95 -16.83 26.88 16.34
C VAL A 95 -17.76 26.65 17.51
N GLN A 96 -19.06 26.95 17.35
CA GLN A 96 -20.09 26.74 18.39
C GLN A 96 -21.21 25.80 17.94
N GLN A 97 -21.05 25.12 16.80
CA GLN A 97 -22.08 24.23 16.24
C GLN A 97 -22.10 22.87 16.94
N GLU A 98 -23.29 22.44 17.33
CA GLU A 98 -23.46 21.16 18.03
C GLU A 98 -23.11 19.94 17.15
N ASP A 99 -23.45 19.98 15.85
CA ASP A 99 -23.11 18.91 14.91
C ASP A 99 -21.60 18.75 14.74
N TYR A 100 -20.86 19.86 14.76
CA TYR A 100 -19.40 19.85 14.76
C TYR A 100 -18.87 19.16 16.03
N ARG A 101 -19.36 19.57 17.22
CA ARG A 101 -18.93 18.96 18.49
C ARG A 101 -19.19 17.46 18.54
N LYS A 102 -20.38 17.03 18.10
CA LYS A 102 -20.71 15.59 18.02
C LYS A 102 -19.76 14.83 17.09
N ALA A 103 -19.42 15.42 15.94
CA ALA A 103 -18.49 14.81 14.99
C ALA A 103 -17.07 14.71 15.57
N VAL A 104 -16.62 15.76 16.27
CA VAL A 104 -15.30 15.77 16.95
C VAL A 104 -15.24 14.70 18.04
N ARG A 105 -16.25 14.60 18.91
CA ARG A 105 -16.31 13.54 19.94
C ARG A 105 -16.30 12.14 19.35
N ALA A 106 -17.08 11.92 18.28
CA ALA A 106 -17.10 10.64 17.61
C ALA A 106 -15.72 10.30 17.02
N LEU A 107 -15.05 11.29 16.41
CA LEU A 107 -13.70 11.10 15.89
C LEU A 107 -12.69 10.77 16.99
N PHE A 108 -12.76 11.45 18.13
CA PHE A 108 -11.84 11.16 19.27
C PHE A 108 -12.01 9.76 19.81
N CYS A 109 -13.25 9.26 19.91
CA CYS A 109 -13.50 7.86 20.31
C CYS A 109 -12.92 6.87 19.28
N GLN A 110 -13.03 7.18 17.98
CA GLN A 110 -12.46 6.35 16.92
C GLN A 110 -10.93 6.44 16.89
N TYR A 111 -10.36 7.60 17.19
CA TYR A 111 -8.93 7.82 17.28
C TYR A 111 -8.30 7.09 18.47
N ASP A 112 -8.96 7.11 19.62
CA ASP A 112 -8.53 6.32 20.80
C ASP A 112 -8.46 4.82 20.45
N ARG A 113 -9.48 4.31 19.77
CA ARG A 113 -9.49 2.93 19.29
C ARG A 113 -8.35 2.66 18.31
N TYR A 114 -8.11 3.56 17.36
CA TYR A 114 -6.98 3.48 16.42
C TYR A 114 -5.64 3.40 17.15
N ILE A 115 -5.42 4.25 18.16
CA ILE A 115 -4.17 4.26 18.93
C ILE A 115 -4.01 2.97 19.74
N ARG A 116 -5.07 2.43 20.33
CA ARG A 116 -5.02 1.15 21.06
C ARG A 116 -4.59 0.02 20.13
N LEU A 117 -5.21 -0.11 18.98
CA LEU A 117 -4.87 -1.14 18.01
C LEU A 117 -3.41 -1.02 17.54
N LYS A 118 -2.91 0.20 17.37
CA LYS A 118 -1.50 0.45 17.05
C LYS A 118 -0.54 0.07 18.19
N LEU A 119 -0.91 0.32 19.42
CA LEU A 119 -0.10 -0.05 20.59
C LEU A 119 -0.11 -1.56 20.87
N GLU A 120 -1.19 -2.22 20.52
CA GLU A 120 -1.35 -3.67 20.65
C GLU A 120 -0.70 -4.42 19.46
N GLU A 121 -0.12 -3.69 18.51
CA GLU A 121 0.49 -4.22 17.27
C GLU A 121 -0.47 -5.06 16.41
N ASP A 122 -1.76 -4.89 16.60
CA ASP A 122 -2.80 -5.54 15.80
C ASP A 122 -3.10 -4.74 14.53
N ASP A 123 -2.16 -4.78 13.59
CA ASP A 123 -2.31 -4.11 12.31
C ASP A 123 -3.40 -4.78 11.43
N SER A 124 -3.71 -6.04 11.65
CA SER A 124 -4.74 -6.75 10.88
C SER A 124 -6.15 -6.28 11.25
N ASP A 125 -6.46 -6.19 12.54
CA ASP A 125 -7.75 -5.68 13.02
C ASP A 125 -7.93 -4.19 12.67
N LEU A 126 -6.85 -3.42 12.72
CA LEU A 126 -6.85 -2.03 12.27
C LEU A 126 -7.13 -1.93 10.76
N ALA A 127 -6.46 -2.71 9.94
CA ALA A 127 -6.67 -2.72 8.50
C ALA A 127 -8.12 -3.11 8.16
N GLU A 128 -8.66 -4.14 8.80
CA GLU A 128 -10.04 -4.56 8.64
C GLU A 128 -11.03 -3.44 8.99
N GLN A 129 -10.81 -2.75 10.11
CA GLN A 129 -11.68 -1.65 10.53
C GLN A 129 -11.58 -0.41 9.64
N MET A 130 -10.39 -0.10 9.13
CA MET A 130 -10.19 1.07 8.27
C MET A 130 -10.64 0.85 6.84
N THR A 131 -10.43 -0.35 6.30
CA THR A 131 -10.66 -0.65 4.89
C THR A 131 -11.83 -1.59 4.65
N GLY A 132 -12.24 -2.33 5.68
CA GLY A 132 -13.19 -3.44 5.55
C GLY A 132 -12.63 -4.66 4.86
N TYR A 133 -11.32 -4.73 4.69
CA TYR A 133 -10.65 -5.86 4.08
C TYR A 133 -9.78 -6.61 5.11
N PRO A 134 -9.83 -7.95 5.16
CA PRO A 134 -10.79 -8.80 4.45
C PRO A 134 -12.19 -8.71 5.05
N ALA A 135 -13.21 -8.56 4.22
CA ALA A 135 -14.59 -8.59 4.69
C ALA A 135 -14.96 -10.01 5.13
N LYS A 136 -15.78 -10.12 6.18
CA LYS A 136 -16.30 -11.41 6.69
C LYS A 136 -17.76 -11.58 6.34
N GLU A 137 -18.17 -12.82 6.10
CA GLU A 137 -19.54 -13.15 5.68
C GLU A 137 -20.59 -12.72 6.72
N ASP A 138 -20.24 -12.79 8.00
CA ASP A 138 -21.09 -12.43 9.15
C ASP A 138 -20.89 -11.01 9.68
N ASP A 139 -20.10 -10.19 8.96
CA ASP A 139 -19.85 -8.80 9.33
C ASP A 139 -21.10 -7.92 9.05
N LEU A 140 -21.16 -6.77 9.73
CA LEU A 140 -22.13 -5.68 9.48
C LEU A 140 -22.09 -5.17 8.02
N PHE A 141 -21.13 -5.63 7.23
CA PHE A 141 -20.86 -5.27 5.84
C PHE A 141 -20.92 -6.50 4.91
N ALA A 142 -21.93 -7.36 5.10
CA ALA A 142 -22.15 -8.53 4.25
C ALA A 142 -22.12 -8.17 2.74
N ASP A 143 -22.67 -7.01 2.37
CA ASP A 143 -22.62 -6.52 1.00
C ASP A 143 -21.17 -6.30 0.53
N SER A 144 -20.31 -5.71 1.38
CA SER A 144 -18.89 -5.53 1.06
C SER A 144 -18.14 -6.85 0.93
N PHE A 145 -18.50 -7.87 1.71
CA PHE A 145 -17.94 -9.22 1.54
C PHE A 145 -18.34 -9.80 0.19
N GLN A 146 -19.62 -9.72 -0.18
CA GLN A 146 -20.10 -10.18 -1.49
C GLN A 146 -19.45 -9.39 -2.64
N GLU A 147 -19.37 -8.06 -2.54
CA GLU A 147 -18.69 -7.23 -3.51
C GLU A 147 -17.22 -7.62 -3.66
N GLN A 148 -16.49 -7.80 -2.56
CA GLN A 148 -15.11 -8.23 -2.59
C GLN A 148 -14.94 -9.64 -3.18
N MET A 149 -15.82 -10.56 -2.83
CA MET A 149 -15.82 -11.92 -3.39
C MET A 149 -16.09 -11.91 -4.89
N VAL A 150 -17.02 -11.07 -5.36
CA VAL A 150 -17.29 -10.91 -6.80
C VAL A 150 -16.13 -10.23 -7.51
N GLU A 151 -15.57 -9.17 -6.95
CA GLU A 151 -14.50 -8.40 -7.57
C GLU A 151 -13.17 -9.17 -7.65
N TRP A 152 -12.81 -9.89 -6.57
CA TRP A 152 -11.51 -10.59 -6.48
C TRP A 152 -11.55 -12.05 -6.94
N PHE A 153 -12.67 -12.71 -6.74
CA PHE A 153 -12.84 -14.15 -7.01
C PHE A 153 -14.01 -14.44 -7.91
N GLY A 154 -14.79 -13.42 -8.26
CA GLY A 154 -15.99 -13.54 -9.06
C GLY A 154 -15.66 -14.03 -10.44
N THR A 155 -15.95 -15.27 -10.62
CA THR A 155 -15.85 -15.97 -11.87
C THR A 155 -17.21 -16.02 -12.55
N GLU A 156 -18.06 -15.04 -12.31
CA GLU A 156 -19.32 -15.01 -13.02
C GLU A 156 -19.06 -14.94 -14.52
N CYS A 157 -19.70 -15.87 -15.21
CA CYS A 157 -19.42 -16.16 -16.60
C CYS A 157 -19.48 -14.98 -17.56
N MET A 158 -20.17 -13.89 -17.18
CA MET A 158 -20.32 -12.70 -18.05
C MET A 158 -19.04 -11.89 -18.14
N GLU A 159 -18.38 -11.57 -17.04
CA GLU A 159 -17.09 -10.83 -17.07
C GLU A 159 -16.01 -11.66 -17.77
N ARG A 160 -16.03 -12.96 -17.56
CA ARG A 160 -15.10 -13.90 -18.21
C ARG A 160 -15.29 -13.95 -19.72
N GLU A 161 -16.51 -13.90 -20.20
CA GLU A 161 -16.82 -13.84 -21.63
C GLU A 161 -16.53 -12.46 -22.21
N GLU A 162 -16.77 -11.38 -21.47
CA GLU A 162 -16.41 -10.01 -21.87
C GLU A 162 -14.89 -9.85 -21.98
N ILE A 163 -14.13 -10.30 -20.99
CA ILE A 163 -12.66 -10.32 -21.02
C ILE A 163 -12.15 -11.17 -22.22
N LYS A 164 -12.75 -12.31 -22.47
CA LYS A 164 -12.40 -13.12 -23.64
C LYS A 164 -12.74 -12.42 -24.96
N GLN A 165 -13.89 -11.77 -25.03
CA GLN A 165 -14.31 -11.05 -26.24
C GLN A 165 -13.45 -9.79 -26.48
N GLU A 166 -13.07 -9.07 -25.43
CA GLU A 166 -12.15 -7.94 -25.54
C GLU A 166 -10.75 -8.41 -25.93
N ARG A 167 -10.25 -9.51 -25.35
CA ARG A 167 -8.98 -10.12 -25.77
C ARG A 167 -8.99 -10.56 -27.23
N VAL A 168 -10.08 -11.17 -27.71
CA VAL A 168 -10.24 -11.55 -29.12
C VAL A 168 -10.28 -10.32 -30.01
N LYS A 169 -10.93 -9.23 -29.58
CA LYS A 169 -10.97 -7.95 -30.32
C LYS A 169 -9.61 -7.25 -30.34
N GLN A 170 -8.84 -7.30 -29.26
CA GLN A 170 -7.48 -6.75 -29.19
C GLN A 170 -6.49 -7.63 -29.95
N ALA A 171 -6.57 -8.95 -29.81
CA ALA A 171 -5.71 -9.88 -30.57
C ALA A 171 -5.85 -9.75 -32.10
N GLY A 172 -7.01 -9.30 -32.57
CA GLY A 172 -7.21 -9.00 -34.00
C GLY A 172 -6.57 -7.70 -34.49
N LYS A 173 -6.20 -6.78 -33.57
CA LYS A 173 -5.59 -5.49 -33.90
C LYS A 173 -4.08 -5.43 -33.68
N ASP A 174 -3.57 -6.21 -32.71
CA ASP A 174 -2.18 -6.13 -32.24
C ASP A 174 -1.43 -7.47 -32.35
N SER A 175 -1.87 -8.36 -33.24
CA SER A 175 -1.42 -9.75 -33.28
C SER A 175 0.09 -9.95 -33.50
N GLU A 176 0.80 -9.00 -34.08
CA GLU A 176 2.25 -9.13 -34.26
C GLU A 176 3.06 -8.60 -33.07
N ILE A 177 2.62 -7.55 -32.40
CA ILE A 177 3.32 -6.95 -31.26
C ILE A 177 3.09 -7.79 -30.00
N LEU A 178 1.84 -8.21 -29.75
CA LEU A 178 1.48 -9.03 -28.58
C LEU A 178 2.04 -10.46 -28.65
N GLN A 179 2.17 -11.05 -29.85
CA GLN A 179 2.82 -12.36 -29.98
C GLN A 179 4.32 -12.30 -29.73
N SER A 180 4.99 -11.19 -30.11
CA SER A 180 6.43 -11.04 -29.83
C SER A 180 6.69 -10.84 -28.34
N ASP A 181 5.85 -10.11 -27.62
CA ASP A 181 6.02 -9.82 -26.20
C ASP A 181 5.49 -10.96 -25.31
N ALA A 182 4.39 -11.60 -25.69
CA ALA A 182 3.87 -12.78 -24.97
C ALA A 182 4.86 -13.96 -25.00
N ASN A 183 5.62 -14.11 -26.08
CA ASN A 183 6.67 -15.13 -26.19
C ASN A 183 7.95 -14.79 -25.38
N ARG A 184 8.07 -13.56 -24.89
CA ARG A 184 9.20 -13.12 -24.04
C ARG A 184 8.84 -13.03 -22.55
N THR A 185 7.55 -13.12 -22.20
CA THR A 185 7.07 -12.99 -20.84
C THR A 185 7.02 -14.37 -20.19
N GLU A 186 7.80 -14.57 -19.13
CA GLU A 186 7.75 -15.76 -18.32
C GLU A 186 6.76 -15.54 -17.17
N PRO A 187 5.79 -16.44 -16.96
CA PRO A 187 4.90 -16.40 -15.81
C PRO A 187 5.65 -16.71 -14.53
N GLU A 188 5.41 -15.93 -13.50
CA GLU A 188 5.98 -16.09 -12.18
C GLU A 188 4.87 -16.14 -11.14
N LEU A 189 5.08 -16.81 -10.01
CA LEU A 189 4.09 -16.96 -8.96
C LEU A 189 4.65 -16.56 -7.60
N GLU A 190 3.89 -15.75 -6.88
CA GLU A 190 4.22 -15.36 -5.50
C GLU A 190 3.71 -16.41 -4.51
N LEU A 191 4.61 -16.93 -3.68
CA LEU A 191 4.31 -17.66 -2.46
C LEU A 191 4.55 -16.70 -1.30
N ASP A 192 3.52 -15.98 -0.91
CA ASP A 192 3.60 -14.85 0.01
C ASP A 192 2.89 -15.09 1.36
N HIS A 193 2.44 -16.33 1.59
CA HIS A 193 1.66 -16.69 2.76
C HIS A 193 2.04 -18.08 3.32
N PRO A 194 2.08 -18.29 4.66
CA PRO A 194 2.45 -19.56 5.29
C PRO A 194 1.72 -20.81 4.77
N ARG A 195 0.44 -20.65 4.39
CA ARG A 195 -0.33 -21.75 3.77
C ARG A 195 0.23 -22.15 2.40
N ALA A 196 0.64 -21.18 1.60
CA ALA A 196 1.24 -21.44 0.28
C ALA A 196 2.56 -22.20 0.42
N TYR A 197 3.41 -21.81 1.37
CA TYR A 197 4.66 -22.51 1.67
C TYR A 197 4.41 -23.97 2.05
N THR A 198 3.47 -24.20 2.98
CA THR A 198 3.13 -25.54 3.43
C THR A 198 2.57 -26.41 2.30
N LEU A 199 1.66 -25.86 1.50
CA LEU A 199 1.09 -26.59 0.36
C LEU A 199 2.13 -26.92 -0.70
N PHE A 200 3.01 -25.97 -1.02
CA PHE A 200 4.09 -26.21 -1.96
C PHE A 200 5.08 -27.28 -1.46
N LEU A 201 5.39 -27.33 -0.16
CA LEU A 201 6.25 -28.37 0.40
C LEU A 201 5.61 -29.78 0.37
N GLN A 202 4.29 -29.87 0.43
CA GLN A 202 3.56 -31.15 0.50
C GLN A 202 3.26 -31.77 -0.86
N LYS A 203 3.27 -31.01 -1.96
CA LYS A 203 2.90 -31.44 -3.30
C LYS A 203 4.08 -31.27 -4.26
N SER A 204 4.07 -31.93 -5.41
CA SER A 204 4.96 -31.56 -6.50
C SER A 204 4.63 -30.15 -7.00
N ALA A 205 5.55 -29.50 -7.71
CA ALA A 205 5.27 -28.18 -8.29
C ALA A 205 4.11 -28.25 -9.29
N GLU A 206 4.03 -29.34 -10.06
CA GLU A 206 2.95 -29.56 -11.02
C GLU A 206 1.59 -29.66 -10.31
N GLU A 207 1.46 -30.52 -9.31
CA GLU A 207 0.23 -30.67 -8.50
C GLU A 207 -0.15 -29.38 -7.78
N PHE A 208 0.83 -28.64 -7.27
CA PHE A 208 0.60 -27.34 -6.64
C PHE A 208 0.06 -26.30 -7.62
N LEU A 209 0.64 -26.23 -8.82
CA LEU A 209 0.21 -25.32 -9.88
C LEU A 209 -1.15 -25.68 -10.44
N GLU A 210 -1.46 -26.97 -10.58
CA GLU A 210 -2.81 -27.44 -10.98
C GLU A 210 -3.87 -27.00 -9.96
N ASP A 211 -3.64 -27.25 -8.67
CA ASP A 211 -4.53 -26.80 -7.60
C ASP A 211 -4.70 -25.27 -7.58
N TYR A 212 -3.60 -24.55 -7.83
CA TYR A 212 -3.63 -23.09 -7.88
C TYR A 212 -4.46 -22.60 -9.06
N GLN A 213 -4.32 -23.21 -10.23
CA GLN A 213 -5.10 -22.89 -11.44
C GLN A 213 -6.57 -23.25 -11.30
N GLU A 214 -6.89 -24.35 -10.61
CA GLU A 214 -8.28 -24.71 -10.31
C GLU A 214 -8.94 -23.68 -9.40
N ARG A 215 -8.21 -23.23 -8.37
CA ARG A 215 -8.69 -22.23 -7.41
C ARG A 215 -8.81 -20.84 -8.03
N TYR A 216 -7.91 -20.50 -8.95
CA TYR A 216 -7.85 -19.20 -9.62
C TYR A 216 -7.98 -19.32 -11.14
N PRO A 217 -9.20 -19.48 -11.65
CA PRO A 217 -9.42 -19.69 -13.09
C PRO A 217 -8.91 -18.56 -13.97
N VAL A 218 -8.91 -17.31 -13.48
CA VAL A 218 -8.35 -16.15 -14.21
C VAL A 218 -6.86 -16.33 -14.46
N PHE A 219 -6.11 -16.81 -13.46
CA PHE A 219 -4.70 -17.12 -13.60
C PHE A 219 -4.46 -18.23 -14.62
N ARG A 220 -5.24 -19.31 -14.57
CA ARG A 220 -5.20 -20.38 -15.58
C ARG A 220 -5.42 -19.87 -16.99
N ASP A 221 -6.46 -19.04 -17.17
CA ASP A 221 -6.80 -18.48 -18.47
C ASP A 221 -5.71 -17.48 -18.96
N TRP A 222 -5.05 -16.77 -18.03
CA TRP A 222 -3.94 -15.89 -18.33
C TRP A 222 -2.68 -16.66 -18.74
N LEU A 223 -2.39 -17.80 -18.11
CA LEU A 223 -1.23 -18.64 -18.44
C LEU A 223 -1.25 -19.13 -19.88
N GLN A 224 -2.43 -19.45 -20.42
CA GLN A 224 -2.58 -19.95 -21.79
C GLN A 224 -1.63 -21.12 -22.14
N GLY A 225 -1.41 -22.04 -21.19
CA GLY A 225 -0.50 -23.18 -21.34
C GLY A 225 0.99 -22.86 -21.15
N ARG A 226 1.34 -21.63 -20.76
CA ARG A 226 2.73 -21.30 -20.39
C ARG A 226 3.07 -21.91 -19.02
N ASN A 227 4.31 -22.32 -18.85
CA ASN A 227 4.79 -22.85 -17.57
C ASN A 227 5.22 -21.72 -16.65
N VAL A 228 5.00 -21.90 -15.35
CA VAL A 228 5.59 -21.08 -14.30
C VAL A 228 6.98 -21.64 -14.00
N ASN A 229 8.02 -20.85 -14.22
CA ASN A 229 9.40 -21.26 -14.06
C ASN A 229 10.07 -20.62 -12.84
N ARG A 230 9.43 -19.63 -12.21
CA ARG A 230 9.98 -18.91 -11.05
C ARG A 230 8.93 -18.72 -9.97
N PHE A 231 9.36 -18.88 -8.74
CA PHE A 231 8.60 -18.54 -7.55
C PHE A 231 9.25 -17.41 -6.77
N TYR A 232 8.43 -16.44 -6.36
CA TYR A 232 8.78 -15.45 -5.36
C TYR A 232 8.37 -16.00 -4.00
N ILE A 233 9.33 -16.15 -3.09
CA ILE A 233 9.10 -16.66 -1.74
C ILE A 233 9.30 -15.52 -0.76
N GLY A 234 8.35 -15.30 0.15
CA GLY A 234 8.39 -14.21 1.10
C GLY A 234 7.25 -13.22 0.88
N ASN A 235 7.33 -12.05 1.49
CA ASN A 235 6.25 -11.06 1.38
C ASN A 235 6.82 -9.63 1.42
N ALA A 236 6.56 -8.85 0.36
CA ALA A 236 7.07 -7.49 0.23
C ALA A 236 6.51 -6.52 1.29
N PHE A 237 5.38 -6.83 1.91
CA PHE A 237 4.63 -5.92 2.79
C PHE A 237 4.69 -6.28 4.27
N CYS A 238 4.89 -7.56 4.59
CA CYS A 238 4.78 -8.05 5.97
C CYS A 238 5.81 -9.13 6.30
N HIS A 239 6.77 -8.82 7.17
CA HIS A 239 7.78 -9.77 7.63
C HIS A 239 7.22 -10.92 8.47
N LEU A 240 6.05 -10.75 9.11
CA LEU A 240 5.39 -11.80 9.89
C LEU A 240 4.86 -12.95 9.01
N LEU A 241 4.78 -12.73 7.71
CA LEU A 241 4.39 -13.74 6.73
C LEU A 241 5.59 -14.47 6.10
N PHE A 242 6.80 -14.18 6.56
CA PHE A 242 7.98 -14.90 6.08
C PHE A 242 7.96 -16.36 6.52
N PRO A 243 8.51 -17.25 5.72
CA PRO A 243 8.74 -18.61 6.17
C PRO A 243 9.80 -18.63 7.29
N GLU A 244 9.63 -19.50 8.27
CA GLU A 244 10.68 -19.79 9.24
C GLU A 244 11.97 -20.25 8.52
N THR A 245 13.13 -20.01 9.14
CA THR A 245 14.42 -20.26 8.48
C THR A 245 14.52 -21.66 7.89
N GLU A 246 14.16 -22.70 8.67
CA GLU A 246 14.20 -24.10 8.22
C GLU A 246 13.22 -24.35 7.07
N GLN A 247 12.03 -23.77 7.16
CA GLN A 247 11.03 -23.85 6.10
C GLN A 247 11.51 -23.15 4.82
N LEU A 248 12.19 -21.99 4.93
CA LEU A 248 12.75 -21.30 3.79
C LEU A 248 13.76 -22.19 3.05
N PHE A 249 14.73 -22.78 3.76
CA PHE A 249 15.70 -23.64 3.12
C PHE A 249 15.07 -24.89 2.50
N ALA A 250 14.05 -25.47 3.13
CA ALA A 250 13.29 -26.57 2.53
C ALA A 250 12.57 -26.15 1.23
N LEU A 251 12.03 -24.93 1.18
CA LEU A 251 11.42 -24.37 -0.04
C LEU A 251 12.46 -24.17 -1.15
N LEU A 252 13.62 -23.60 -0.81
CA LEU A 252 14.71 -23.39 -1.76
C LEU A 252 15.23 -24.71 -2.33
N GLU A 253 15.49 -25.71 -1.49
CA GLU A 253 15.95 -27.04 -1.91
C GLU A 253 14.91 -27.76 -2.77
N LYS A 254 13.63 -27.61 -2.43
CA LYS A 254 12.54 -28.18 -3.23
C LYS A 254 12.46 -27.53 -4.59
N ALA A 255 12.44 -26.20 -4.65
CA ALA A 255 12.39 -25.47 -5.90
C ALA A 255 13.57 -25.84 -6.82
N GLU A 256 14.76 -25.99 -6.27
CA GLU A 256 15.93 -26.45 -7.01
C GLU A 256 15.77 -27.86 -7.59
N LYS A 257 15.30 -28.81 -6.78
CA LYS A 257 15.02 -30.19 -7.24
C LYS A 257 14.01 -30.25 -8.37
N GLU A 258 13.07 -29.31 -8.38
CA GLU A 258 12.02 -29.19 -9.38
C GLU A 258 12.37 -28.21 -10.53
N LEU A 259 13.64 -27.77 -10.58
CA LEU A 259 14.19 -26.88 -11.61
C LEU A 259 13.49 -25.52 -11.72
N LEU A 260 12.94 -25.04 -10.61
CA LEU A 260 12.32 -23.72 -10.50
C LEU A 260 13.35 -22.68 -10.06
N GLN A 261 13.28 -21.50 -10.65
CA GLN A 261 14.00 -20.34 -10.17
C GLN A 261 13.31 -19.77 -8.93
N VAL A 262 14.06 -19.13 -8.06
CA VAL A 262 13.53 -18.49 -6.85
C VAL A 262 14.08 -17.09 -6.71
N THR A 263 13.18 -16.15 -6.40
CA THR A 263 13.48 -14.84 -5.86
C THR A 263 12.99 -14.81 -4.42
N PHE A 264 13.83 -14.49 -3.45
CA PHE A 264 13.39 -14.33 -2.07
C PHE A 264 13.03 -12.87 -1.81
N THR A 265 11.78 -12.65 -1.40
CA THR A 265 11.19 -11.31 -1.23
C THR A 265 11.27 -10.87 0.21
N PHE A 266 12.02 -9.81 0.49
CA PHE A 266 12.01 -9.14 1.78
C PHE A 266 11.01 -7.99 1.83
N SER A 267 10.33 -7.82 2.97
CA SER A 267 9.68 -6.55 3.30
C SER A 267 10.74 -5.51 3.71
N TYR A 268 10.35 -4.26 3.89
CA TYR A 268 11.26 -3.29 4.51
C TYR A 268 11.68 -3.77 5.92
N VAL A 269 12.97 -3.60 6.24
CA VAL A 269 13.56 -4.07 7.50
C VAL A 269 13.39 -3.00 8.57
N ARG A 270 12.83 -3.39 9.71
CA ARG A 270 12.74 -2.53 10.89
C ARG A 270 13.99 -2.68 11.75
N GLU A 271 14.34 -1.64 12.51
CA GLU A 271 15.56 -1.61 13.33
C GLU A 271 15.70 -2.83 14.25
N TYR A 272 14.62 -3.25 14.91
CA TYR A 272 14.63 -4.41 15.79
C TYR A 272 14.86 -5.76 15.07
N GLN A 273 14.71 -5.79 13.74
CA GLN A 273 14.89 -6.99 12.92
C GLN A 273 16.25 -7.05 12.23
N LEU A 274 17.06 -5.99 12.30
CA LEU A 274 18.33 -5.90 11.58
C LEU A 274 19.25 -7.11 11.87
N VAL A 275 19.41 -7.47 13.15
CA VAL A 275 20.27 -8.58 13.55
C VAL A 275 19.78 -9.91 12.98
N GLN A 276 18.48 -10.17 13.05
CA GLN A 276 17.89 -11.41 12.52
C GLN A 276 17.98 -11.46 10.99
N THR A 277 17.75 -10.32 10.34
CA THR A 277 17.87 -10.19 8.88
C THR A 277 19.32 -10.45 8.43
N GLU A 278 20.30 -9.85 9.10
CA GLU A 278 21.71 -10.07 8.80
C GLU A 278 22.12 -11.54 8.99
N GLU A 279 21.65 -12.20 10.06
CA GLU A 279 21.87 -13.62 10.27
C GLU A 279 21.25 -14.48 9.17
N LEU A 280 20.05 -14.15 8.72
CA LEU A 280 19.40 -14.85 7.62
C LEU A 280 20.18 -14.66 6.31
N LEU A 281 20.63 -13.43 6.00
CA LEU A 281 21.46 -13.16 4.82
C LEU A 281 22.78 -13.93 4.87
N LYS A 282 23.42 -14.03 6.04
CA LYS A 282 24.63 -14.85 6.22
C LYS A 282 24.37 -16.33 5.90
N LYS A 283 23.25 -16.89 6.37
CA LYS A 283 22.86 -18.27 6.07
C LYS A 283 22.56 -18.46 4.58
N LEU A 284 21.84 -17.54 3.95
CA LEU A 284 21.55 -17.57 2.51
C LEU A 284 22.84 -17.47 1.69
N GLY A 285 23.74 -16.57 2.04
CA GLY A 285 25.05 -16.45 1.39
C GLY A 285 25.90 -17.73 1.54
N GLN A 286 25.91 -18.35 2.72
CA GLN A 286 26.59 -19.64 2.92
C GLN A 286 25.97 -20.74 2.07
N TRP A 287 24.65 -20.81 1.99
CA TRP A 287 23.93 -21.76 1.15
C TRP A 287 24.27 -21.56 -0.34
N CYS A 288 24.32 -20.32 -0.80
CA CYS A 288 24.73 -20.00 -2.16
C CYS A 288 26.17 -20.43 -2.46
N ARG A 289 27.12 -20.13 -1.57
CA ARG A 289 28.55 -20.47 -1.74
C ARG A 289 28.80 -21.96 -1.78
N LYS A 290 28.08 -22.73 -0.96
CA LYS A 290 28.25 -24.19 -0.87
C LYS A 290 28.10 -24.89 -2.23
N GLU A 291 27.19 -24.41 -3.06
CA GLU A 291 26.82 -25.03 -4.35
C GLU A 291 27.22 -24.14 -5.55
N ASN A 292 28.00 -23.07 -5.30
CA ASN A 292 28.41 -22.07 -6.30
C ASN A 292 27.22 -21.51 -7.09
N ARG A 293 26.14 -21.17 -6.38
CA ARG A 293 24.91 -20.63 -6.92
C ARG A 293 24.70 -19.16 -6.52
N LYS A 294 23.78 -18.50 -7.19
CA LYS A 294 23.31 -17.17 -6.84
C LYS A 294 21.83 -17.22 -6.51
N LEU A 295 21.40 -16.34 -5.62
CA LEU A 295 19.99 -16.17 -5.25
C LEU A 295 19.59 -14.73 -5.47
N GLU A 296 18.48 -14.52 -6.16
CA GLU A 296 17.89 -13.21 -6.33
C GLU A 296 17.11 -12.81 -5.07
N ILE A 297 17.31 -11.57 -4.63
CA ILE A 297 16.71 -11.01 -3.42
C ILE A 297 15.95 -9.76 -3.81
N GLU A 298 14.62 -9.79 -3.72
CA GLU A 298 13.81 -8.58 -3.84
C GLU A 298 13.96 -7.74 -2.57
N ILE A 299 14.47 -6.52 -2.75
CA ILE A 299 14.74 -5.56 -1.68
C ILE A 299 13.71 -4.44 -1.68
N ASN A 300 13.21 -4.09 -0.50
CA ASN A 300 12.18 -3.08 -0.33
C ASN A 300 12.60 -1.89 0.55
N ASP A 301 13.89 -1.81 0.89
CA ASP A 301 14.51 -0.65 1.55
C ASP A 301 15.99 -0.51 1.17
N TRP A 302 16.55 0.67 1.46
CA TRP A 302 17.91 1.03 1.10
C TRP A 302 18.98 0.41 2.01
N ALA A 303 18.63 0.10 3.27
CA ALA A 303 19.57 -0.55 4.18
C ALA A 303 19.88 -1.97 3.69
N MET A 304 18.89 -2.68 3.18
CA MET A 304 19.06 -3.98 2.55
C MET A 304 19.94 -3.89 1.30
N ALA A 305 19.73 -2.87 0.46
CA ALA A 305 20.57 -2.65 -0.72
C ALA A 305 22.05 -2.49 -0.36
N ASP A 306 22.34 -1.71 0.68
CA ASP A 306 23.70 -1.45 1.16
C ASP A 306 24.34 -2.71 1.78
N MET A 307 23.58 -3.46 2.59
CA MET A 307 24.05 -4.73 3.15
C MET A 307 24.40 -5.76 2.07
N LEU A 308 23.55 -5.91 1.04
CA LEU A 308 23.83 -6.88 -0.03
C LEU A 308 25.07 -6.52 -0.82
N LYS A 309 25.23 -5.22 -1.15
CA LYS A 309 26.40 -4.72 -1.87
C LYS A 309 27.70 -5.01 -1.12
N SER A 310 27.71 -4.75 0.18
CA SER A 310 28.93 -4.77 1.00
C SER A 310 29.36 -6.19 1.37
N ASP A 311 28.41 -7.05 1.72
CA ASP A 311 28.72 -8.29 2.47
C ASP A 311 28.29 -9.59 1.77
N PHE A 312 27.42 -9.52 0.75
CA PHE A 312 26.81 -10.74 0.17
C PHE A 312 26.80 -10.73 -1.37
N PRO A 313 27.97 -10.85 -2.04
CA PRO A 313 28.07 -10.79 -3.49
C PRO A 313 27.40 -11.95 -4.25
N GLU A 314 27.03 -13.02 -3.57
CA GLU A 314 26.27 -14.15 -4.09
C GLU A 314 24.76 -13.89 -4.12
N LEU A 315 24.27 -12.88 -3.40
CA LEU A 315 22.88 -12.47 -3.38
C LEU A 315 22.69 -11.32 -4.37
N ILE A 316 21.81 -11.51 -5.35
CA ILE A 316 21.59 -10.55 -6.42
C ILE A 316 20.41 -9.65 -6.06
N PRO A 317 20.62 -8.34 -5.89
CA PRO A 317 19.50 -7.44 -5.54
C PRO A 317 18.56 -7.21 -6.73
N CYS A 318 17.26 -7.37 -6.46
CA CYS A 318 16.17 -6.95 -7.32
C CYS A 318 15.42 -5.77 -6.66
N TYR A 319 15.17 -4.71 -7.40
CA TYR A 319 14.52 -3.50 -6.89
C TYR A 319 13.02 -3.74 -6.69
N GLY A 320 12.60 -3.81 -5.45
CA GLY A 320 11.25 -4.19 -5.08
C GLY A 320 10.19 -3.10 -5.23
N ARG A 321 8.95 -3.54 -5.17
CA ARG A 321 7.76 -2.69 -5.35
C ARG A 321 7.66 -1.53 -4.36
N LEU A 322 8.14 -1.68 -3.13
CA LEU A 322 8.07 -0.62 -2.12
C LEU A 322 9.07 0.51 -2.37
N LEU A 323 10.18 0.23 -3.04
CA LEU A 323 11.11 1.25 -3.49
C LEU A 323 10.60 1.98 -4.74
N ASN A 324 9.86 1.28 -5.60
CA ASN A 324 9.26 1.83 -6.82
C ASN A 324 7.88 2.45 -6.56
N LYS A 325 7.78 3.29 -5.53
CA LYS A 325 6.51 3.90 -5.14
C LYS A 325 6.03 4.92 -6.16
N ARG A 326 4.82 4.71 -6.66
CA ARG A 326 4.03 5.76 -7.30
C ARG A 326 3.18 6.48 -6.26
N LYS A 327 2.92 7.76 -6.48
CA LYS A 327 1.93 8.50 -5.70
C LYS A 327 0.53 7.95 -6.01
N LYS A 328 0.06 7.04 -5.19
CA LYS A 328 -1.32 6.56 -5.20
C LYS A 328 -2.14 7.41 -4.23
N ASP A 329 -2.56 8.58 -4.66
CA ASP A 329 -3.52 9.39 -3.91
C ASP A 329 -4.88 9.24 -4.59
N PRO A 330 -5.87 8.54 -3.98
CA PRO A 330 -7.22 8.38 -4.56
C PRO A 330 -7.86 9.71 -4.93
N ARG A 331 -7.41 10.80 -4.29
CA ARG A 331 -7.86 12.15 -4.58
C ARG A 331 -7.33 12.71 -5.90
N MET A 332 -6.35 12.07 -6.51
CA MET A 332 -5.78 12.54 -7.78
C MET A 332 -6.79 12.46 -8.92
N ALA A 333 -7.71 11.49 -8.90
CA ALA A 333 -8.82 11.41 -9.83
C ALA A 333 -9.72 12.67 -9.77
N TYR A 334 -9.88 13.26 -8.58
CA TYR A 334 -10.66 14.49 -8.38
C TYR A 334 -9.85 15.76 -8.69
N LYS A 335 -8.54 15.71 -8.61
CA LYS A 335 -7.64 16.86 -8.83
C LYS A 335 -7.39 17.14 -10.31
N LYS A 336 -7.91 16.32 -11.23
CA LYS A 336 -7.69 16.44 -12.69
C LYS A 336 -6.20 16.67 -13.01
N GLY A 337 -5.33 15.91 -12.36
CA GLY A 337 -3.89 16.01 -12.56
C GLY A 337 -3.48 15.65 -13.99
N ASN A 338 -2.26 16.01 -14.35
CA ASN A 338 -1.69 15.59 -15.62
C ASN A 338 -1.46 14.08 -15.60
N VAL A 339 -2.28 13.32 -16.35
CA VAL A 339 -2.23 11.85 -16.43
C VAL A 339 -0.84 11.34 -16.79
N LYS A 340 -0.09 12.07 -17.62
CA LYS A 340 1.30 11.70 -17.97
C LYS A 340 2.23 11.69 -16.76
N LEU A 341 2.11 12.65 -15.84
CA LEU A 341 2.89 12.68 -14.60
C LEU A 341 2.56 11.52 -13.65
N LEU A 342 1.37 10.94 -13.77
CA LEU A 342 0.97 9.77 -12.99
C LEU A 342 1.55 8.46 -13.50
N GLN A 343 1.87 8.42 -14.78
CA GLN A 343 2.46 7.26 -15.45
C GLN A 343 3.98 7.21 -15.29
N GLU A 344 4.61 8.35 -14.97
CA GLU A 344 6.06 8.44 -14.74
C GLU A 344 6.43 7.99 -13.33
N ASN A 345 7.52 7.25 -13.21
CA ASN A 345 8.17 6.89 -11.96
C ASN A 345 9.69 7.10 -12.06
N ASN A 346 10.40 6.88 -10.98
CA ASN A 346 11.85 7.08 -10.94
C ASN A 346 12.60 6.20 -11.95
N LEU A 347 12.08 5.02 -12.26
CA LEU A 347 12.69 4.07 -13.20
C LEU A 347 12.54 4.48 -14.68
N ASN A 348 11.79 5.54 -14.97
CA ASN A 348 11.76 6.15 -16.29
C ASN A 348 13.00 7.03 -16.56
N ALA A 349 13.76 7.36 -15.52
CA ALA A 349 14.94 8.21 -15.63
C ALA A 349 16.21 7.37 -15.83
N LYS A 350 16.84 7.48 -17.01
CA LYS A 350 18.01 6.70 -17.39
C LYS A 350 19.17 6.87 -16.39
N PHE A 351 19.44 8.09 -15.93
CA PHE A 351 20.49 8.34 -14.94
C PHE A 351 20.26 7.60 -13.61
N TYR A 352 18.98 7.41 -13.23
CA TYR A 352 18.65 6.70 -12.01
C TYR A 352 18.86 5.20 -12.16
N LEU A 353 18.54 4.62 -13.32
CA LEU A 353 18.85 3.22 -13.62
C LEU A 353 20.36 2.97 -13.61
N GLU A 354 21.13 3.87 -14.25
CA GLU A 354 22.59 3.82 -14.25
C GLU A 354 23.17 3.91 -12.82
N TYR A 355 22.61 4.78 -11.97
CA TYR A 355 22.98 4.88 -10.57
C TYR A 355 22.71 3.59 -9.80
N LEU A 356 21.51 3.00 -9.96
CA LEU A 356 21.14 1.75 -9.29
C LEU A 356 22.07 0.59 -9.69
N GLU A 357 22.43 0.51 -10.97
CA GLU A 357 23.34 -0.51 -11.45
C GLU A 357 24.78 -0.29 -10.93
N GLN A 358 25.29 0.94 -11.02
CA GLN A 358 26.68 1.25 -10.64
C GLN A 358 26.90 1.18 -9.14
N GLU A 359 25.95 1.72 -8.35
CA GLU A 359 26.09 1.79 -6.90
C GLU A 359 25.68 0.51 -6.20
N PHE A 360 24.63 -0.18 -6.65
CA PHE A 360 24.07 -1.32 -5.93
C PHE A 360 24.07 -2.62 -6.75
N GLY A 361 24.48 -2.60 -8.01
CA GLY A 361 24.41 -3.78 -8.89
C GLY A 361 22.99 -4.21 -9.26
N ILE A 362 22.00 -3.33 -9.06
CA ILE A 362 20.59 -3.62 -9.32
C ILE A 362 20.32 -3.53 -10.82
N ARG A 363 19.83 -4.63 -11.40
CA ARG A 363 19.45 -4.77 -12.80
C ARG A 363 18.06 -5.34 -13.00
N CYS A 364 17.45 -5.86 -11.93
CA CYS A 364 16.11 -6.40 -11.89
C CYS A 364 15.18 -5.44 -11.15
N PHE A 365 13.93 -5.27 -11.62
CA PHE A 365 13.00 -4.27 -11.12
C PHE A 365 11.60 -4.84 -11.06
N GLU A 366 10.97 -4.74 -9.89
CA GLU A 366 9.56 -5.05 -9.71
C GLU A 366 8.68 -3.85 -10.08
N TRP A 367 7.70 -4.11 -10.92
CA TRP A 367 6.73 -3.12 -11.34
C TRP A 367 5.37 -3.44 -10.76
N GLU A 368 4.75 -2.44 -10.16
CA GLU A 368 3.38 -2.57 -9.73
C GLU A 368 2.44 -2.34 -10.92
N SER A 369 1.53 -3.30 -11.16
CA SER A 369 0.45 -3.11 -12.10
C SER A 369 -0.50 -2.03 -11.57
N CYS A 370 -0.48 -0.87 -12.19
CA CYS A 370 -1.42 0.21 -11.89
C CYS A 370 -2.37 0.30 -13.09
N GLY A 371 -3.61 -0.11 -12.90
CA GLY A 371 -4.66 0.03 -13.90
C GLY A 371 -5.13 1.48 -14.05
N TYR A 372 -4.30 2.32 -14.67
CA TYR A 372 -4.70 3.67 -15.09
C TYR A 372 -4.47 3.83 -16.58
#